data_73c2c8279f0467e74fc2be65c9acebb1
#
_entry.id   73c2c8279f0467e74fc2be65c9acebb1
#
_cell.length_a   1.000
_cell.length_b   1.000
_cell.length_c   1.000
_cell.angle_alpha   90.00
_cell.angle_beta   90.00
_cell.angle_gamma   90.00
#
_symmetry.space_group_name_H-M   'P 1'
#
loop_
_entity.id
_entity.type
_entity.pdbx_description
1 polymer ?
#
loop_
_entity_poly.entity_id
_entity_poly.type
_entity_poly.pdbx_seq_one_letter_code
_entity_poly.pdbx_strand_id
1 'polypeptide(L)'
;MTELHVHALEEFTGEQLIEAGRKALVAAGEQWTSMRESVFVELARFDRPISAYDIADRLSELRGKRVAPNSIYRILDLFVSKGLAVRIESSNAYLVNLHPGCSHDCIFLVCEECGDAAHVDDAKVSQSVRALIGRREFKSEAPVLEIRGLCRHCA
;
A
#
# COMPACT_ATOMS: atom_id res chain seq x y z
N MET A 1 3.09 22.75 22.93
CA MET A 1 3.11 21.27 22.92
C MET A 1 1.77 20.79 22.38
N THR A 2 1.73 20.48 21.12
CA THR A 2 0.53 19.98 20.47
C THR A 2 0.68 18.47 20.45
N GLU A 3 -0.11 17.78 21.28
CA GLU A 3 -0.22 16.33 21.25
C GLU A 3 -0.68 15.93 19.86
N LEU A 4 0.22 15.29 19.13
CA LEU A 4 -0.08 14.47 17.98
C LEU A 4 -1.00 13.35 18.49
N HIS A 5 -2.31 13.50 18.32
CA HIS A 5 -3.20 12.37 18.36
C HIS A 5 -2.83 11.48 17.16
N VAL A 6 -1.79 10.69 17.36
CA VAL A 6 -1.60 9.48 16.60
C VAL A 6 -2.83 8.64 16.96
N HIS A 7 -3.80 8.55 16.05
CA HIS A 7 -4.68 7.41 16.07
C HIS A 7 -3.75 6.20 15.83
N ALA A 8 -3.30 5.60 16.94
CA ALA A 8 -2.64 4.33 16.91
C ALA A 8 -3.68 3.29 16.48
N LEU A 9 -3.92 3.23 15.17
CA LEU A 9 -4.43 2.03 14.57
C LEU A 9 -3.35 1.00 14.83
N GLU A 10 -3.69 -0.09 15.53
CA GLU A 10 -2.74 -1.17 15.78
C GLU A 10 -2.24 -1.68 14.43
N GLU A 11 -0.97 -1.46 14.14
CA GLU A 11 -0.34 -2.00 12.94
C GLU A 11 -0.23 -3.51 13.09
N PHE A 12 -0.84 -4.23 12.16
CA PHE A 12 -0.69 -5.66 12.09
C PHE A 12 0.69 -6.02 11.55
N THR A 13 1.32 -7.03 12.11
CA THR A 13 2.62 -7.55 11.66
C THR A 13 2.59 -9.06 11.49
N GLY A 14 3.44 -9.59 10.61
CA GLY A 14 3.63 -11.02 10.44
C GLY A 14 2.33 -11.77 10.11
N GLU A 15 2.07 -12.85 10.85
CA GLU A 15 0.89 -13.70 10.65
C GLU A 15 -0.44 -12.96 10.89
N GLN A 16 -0.44 -11.99 11.80
CA GLN A 16 -1.62 -11.17 12.08
C GLN A 16 -1.99 -10.31 10.86
N LEU A 17 -0.99 -9.76 10.16
CA LEU A 17 -1.21 -8.99 8.94
C LEU A 17 -1.77 -9.86 7.81
N ILE A 18 -1.24 -11.07 7.63
CA ILE A 18 -1.73 -12.02 6.63
C ILE A 18 -3.19 -12.39 6.91
N GLU A 19 -3.50 -12.70 8.16
CA GLU A 19 -4.87 -13.04 8.56
C GLU A 19 -5.83 -11.85 8.40
N ALA A 20 -5.40 -10.63 8.76
CA ALA A 20 -6.18 -9.41 8.56
C ALA A 20 -6.42 -9.15 7.07
N GLY A 21 -5.40 -9.32 6.23
CA GLY A 21 -5.53 -9.20 4.76
C GLY A 21 -6.50 -10.22 4.19
N ARG A 22 -6.41 -11.47 4.62
CA ARG A 22 -7.34 -12.52 4.21
C ARG A 22 -8.78 -12.19 4.58
N LYS A 23 -9.03 -11.81 5.83
CA LYS A 23 -10.37 -11.43 6.31
C LYS A 23 -10.92 -10.24 5.53
N ALA A 24 -10.12 -9.22 5.28
CA ALA A 24 -10.54 -8.05 4.53
C ALA A 24 -10.90 -8.40 3.09
N LEU A 25 -10.11 -9.23 2.42
CA LEU A 25 -10.39 -9.65 1.05
C LEU A 25 -11.67 -10.48 0.94
N VAL A 26 -11.84 -11.45 1.82
CA VAL A 26 -13.03 -12.30 1.87
C VAL A 26 -14.28 -11.47 2.21
N ALA A 27 -14.19 -10.55 3.16
CA ALA A 27 -15.28 -9.63 3.48
C ALA A 27 -15.67 -8.72 2.30
N ALA A 28 -14.72 -8.43 1.40
CA ALA A 28 -14.98 -7.70 0.16
C ALA A 28 -15.56 -8.56 -0.98
N GLY A 29 -15.90 -9.82 -0.70
CA GLY A 29 -16.51 -10.75 -1.66
C GLY A 29 -15.52 -11.47 -2.58
N GLU A 30 -14.24 -11.41 -2.29
CA GLU A 30 -13.18 -12.00 -3.08
C GLU A 30 -12.64 -13.30 -2.48
N GLN A 31 -12.11 -14.17 -3.33
CA GLN A 31 -11.50 -15.41 -2.86
C GLN A 31 -10.04 -15.20 -2.45
N TRP A 32 -9.64 -15.80 -1.34
CA TRP A 32 -8.25 -15.88 -0.92
C TRP A 32 -7.61 -17.14 -1.49
N THR A 33 -7.01 -17.01 -2.69
CA THR A 33 -6.36 -18.14 -3.36
C THR A 33 -4.90 -18.27 -2.92
N SER A 34 -4.31 -19.45 -3.13
CA SER A 34 -2.90 -19.69 -2.80
C SER A 34 -1.92 -18.72 -3.51
N MET A 35 -2.24 -18.30 -4.73
CA MET A 35 -1.44 -17.31 -5.44
C MET A 35 -1.58 -15.92 -4.81
N ARG A 36 -2.79 -15.50 -4.47
CA ARG A 36 -3.04 -14.22 -3.78
C ARG A 36 -2.35 -14.18 -2.42
N GLU A 37 -2.40 -15.26 -1.67
CA GLU A 37 -1.66 -15.39 -0.42
C GLU A 37 -0.16 -15.23 -0.64
N SER A 38 0.42 -15.94 -1.60
CA SER A 38 1.86 -15.82 -1.91
C SER A 38 2.27 -14.40 -2.27
N VAL A 39 1.46 -13.69 -3.07
CA VAL A 39 1.72 -12.29 -3.43
C VAL A 39 1.63 -11.39 -2.20
N PHE A 40 0.62 -11.59 -1.36
CA PHE A 40 0.44 -10.78 -0.15
C PHE A 40 1.58 -11.00 0.85
N VAL A 41 2.00 -12.26 1.05
CA VAL A 41 3.12 -12.62 1.93
C VAL A 41 4.42 -11.98 1.43
N GLU A 42 4.70 -12.03 0.12
CA GLU A 42 5.90 -11.38 -0.43
C GLU A 42 5.82 -9.86 -0.27
N LEU A 43 4.67 -9.24 -0.55
CA LEU A 43 4.47 -7.80 -0.35
C LEU A 43 4.68 -7.39 1.11
N ALA A 44 4.19 -8.18 2.06
CA ALA A 44 4.29 -7.91 3.49
C ALA A 44 5.72 -8.08 4.07
N ARG A 45 6.63 -8.71 3.34
CA ARG A 45 8.04 -8.86 3.76
C ARG A 45 8.85 -7.58 3.62
N PHE A 46 8.37 -6.63 2.82
CA PHE A 46 9.10 -5.40 2.52
C PHE A 46 8.47 -4.23 3.26
N ASP A 47 9.31 -3.45 3.91
CA ASP A 47 8.97 -2.17 4.53
C ASP A 47 9.11 -0.99 3.56
N ARG A 48 9.45 -1.27 2.32
CA ARG A 48 9.63 -0.32 1.24
C ARG A 48 8.88 -0.74 -0.03
N PRO A 49 8.59 0.19 -0.96
CA PRO A 49 7.90 -0.14 -2.19
C PRO A 49 8.63 -1.21 -3.00
N ILE A 50 7.88 -2.18 -3.50
CA ILE A 50 8.39 -3.26 -4.35
C ILE A 50 7.60 -3.31 -5.66
N SER A 51 8.28 -3.59 -6.77
CA SER A 51 7.64 -3.69 -8.08
C SER A 51 6.96 -5.05 -8.28
N ALA A 52 5.97 -5.08 -9.18
CA ALA A 52 5.33 -6.33 -9.57
C ALA A 52 6.32 -7.30 -10.22
N TYR A 53 7.32 -6.80 -10.94
CA TYR A 53 8.38 -7.62 -11.53
C TYR A 53 9.23 -8.31 -10.47
N ASP A 54 9.64 -7.57 -9.43
CA ASP A 54 10.43 -8.16 -8.34
C ASP A 54 9.65 -9.23 -7.58
N ILE A 55 8.35 -9.01 -7.35
CA ILE A 55 7.47 -10.03 -6.75
C ILE A 55 7.37 -11.26 -7.66
N ALA A 56 7.19 -11.06 -8.96
CA ALA A 56 7.10 -12.15 -9.94
C ALA A 56 8.39 -12.99 -9.98
N ASP A 57 9.55 -12.35 -9.97
CA ASP A 57 10.85 -13.02 -9.97
C ASP A 57 11.06 -13.84 -8.69
N ARG A 58 10.76 -13.25 -7.54
CA ARG A 58 10.85 -13.96 -6.25
C ARG A 58 9.93 -15.16 -6.18
N LEU A 59 8.68 -15.01 -6.61
CA LEU A 59 7.73 -16.12 -6.63
C LEU A 59 8.10 -17.19 -7.65
N SER A 60 8.74 -16.81 -8.76
CA SER A 60 9.26 -17.76 -9.75
C SER A 60 10.36 -18.63 -9.14
N GLU A 61 11.29 -18.03 -8.40
CA GLU A 61 12.35 -18.74 -7.69
C GLU A 61 11.77 -19.68 -6.62
N LEU A 62 10.86 -19.18 -5.79
CA LEU A 62 10.24 -19.97 -4.70
C LEU A 62 9.43 -21.16 -5.22
N ARG A 63 8.78 -21.04 -6.38
CA ARG A 63 7.91 -22.06 -6.96
C ARG A 63 8.63 -22.99 -7.94
N GLY A 64 9.87 -22.66 -8.33
CA GLY A 64 10.63 -23.40 -9.35
C GLY A 64 9.99 -23.36 -10.74
N LYS A 65 9.11 -22.40 -10.99
CA LYS A 65 8.47 -22.16 -12.29
C LYS A 65 8.17 -20.70 -12.50
N ARG A 66 8.17 -20.27 -13.76
CA ARG A 66 7.91 -18.87 -14.12
C ARG A 66 6.53 -18.41 -13.68
N VAL A 67 6.49 -17.28 -12.98
CA VAL A 67 5.28 -16.51 -12.67
C VAL A 67 5.27 -15.26 -13.55
N ALA A 68 4.21 -15.08 -14.32
CA ALA A 68 4.13 -13.96 -15.25
C ALA A 68 3.83 -12.65 -14.49
N PRO A 69 4.57 -11.55 -14.75
CA PRO A 69 4.32 -10.26 -14.12
C PRO A 69 2.88 -9.75 -14.28
N ASN A 70 2.24 -10.01 -15.41
CA ASN A 70 0.85 -9.62 -15.65
C ASN A 70 -0.13 -10.25 -14.65
N SER A 71 0.13 -11.48 -14.22
CA SER A 71 -0.67 -12.13 -13.18
C SER A 71 -0.51 -11.44 -11.83
N ILE A 72 0.71 -10.99 -11.53
CA ILE A 72 1.01 -10.26 -10.30
C ILE A 72 0.35 -8.88 -10.32
N TYR A 73 0.43 -8.13 -11.43
CA TYR A 73 -0.26 -6.85 -11.58
C TYR A 73 -1.76 -6.95 -11.31
N ARG A 74 -2.44 -7.96 -11.85
CA ARG A 74 -3.87 -8.18 -11.62
C ARG A 74 -4.20 -8.41 -10.16
N ILE A 75 -3.35 -9.15 -9.45
CA ILE A 75 -3.53 -9.40 -8.01
C ILE A 75 -3.27 -8.13 -7.21
N LEU A 76 -2.20 -7.40 -7.52
CA LEU A 76 -1.87 -6.14 -6.84
C LEU A 76 -2.94 -5.07 -7.08
N ASP A 77 -3.46 -4.94 -8.30
CA ASP A 77 -4.55 -4.02 -8.61
C ASP A 77 -5.82 -4.36 -7.82
N LEU A 78 -6.13 -5.65 -7.69
CA LEU A 78 -7.21 -6.11 -6.82
C LEU A 78 -6.94 -5.72 -5.36
N PHE A 79 -5.74 -5.94 -4.86
CA PHE A 79 -5.37 -5.58 -3.49
C PHE A 79 -5.49 -4.07 -3.24
N VAL A 80 -5.05 -3.25 -4.18
CA VAL A 80 -5.22 -1.79 -4.10
C VAL A 80 -6.70 -1.42 -4.06
N SER A 81 -7.51 -1.99 -4.94
CA SER A 81 -8.95 -1.70 -5.00
C SER A 81 -9.71 -2.11 -3.73
N LYS A 82 -9.20 -3.09 -2.99
CA LYS A 82 -9.79 -3.62 -1.75
C LYS A 82 -9.10 -3.14 -0.47
N GLY A 83 -8.17 -2.20 -0.58
CA GLY A 83 -7.49 -1.60 0.56
C GLY A 83 -6.47 -2.52 1.26
N LEU A 84 -5.94 -3.53 0.56
CA LEU A 84 -4.89 -4.40 1.08
C LEU A 84 -3.49 -3.90 0.75
N ALA A 85 -3.37 -3.13 -0.31
CA ALA A 85 -2.11 -2.56 -0.76
C ALA A 85 -2.30 -1.11 -1.22
N VAL A 86 -1.20 -0.39 -1.31
CA VAL A 86 -1.14 0.96 -1.86
C VAL A 86 -0.14 0.96 -3.02
N ARG A 87 -0.51 1.61 -4.10
CA ARG A 87 0.38 1.84 -5.23
C ARG A 87 1.07 3.18 -5.09
N ILE A 88 2.39 3.19 -5.19
CA ILE A 88 3.20 4.40 -5.34
C ILE A 88 3.34 4.68 -6.83
N GLU A 89 2.55 5.62 -7.33
CA GLU A 89 2.42 5.89 -8.77
C GLU A 89 3.74 6.37 -9.38
N SER A 90 4.48 7.21 -8.67
CA SER A 90 5.74 7.79 -9.14
C SER A 90 6.84 6.75 -9.41
N SER A 91 6.82 5.60 -8.74
CA SER A 91 7.78 4.51 -8.90
C SER A 91 7.19 3.23 -9.48
N ASN A 92 5.87 3.20 -9.74
CA ASN A 92 5.14 2.00 -10.16
C ASN A 92 5.44 0.79 -9.25
N ALA A 93 5.40 1.03 -7.96
CA ALA A 93 5.69 0.06 -6.93
C ALA A 93 4.56 -0.01 -5.90
N TYR A 94 4.59 -1.02 -5.06
CA TYR A 94 3.49 -1.32 -4.14
C TYR A 94 4.00 -1.48 -2.72
N LEU A 95 3.19 -1.02 -1.77
CA LEU A 95 3.35 -1.25 -0.35
C LEU A 95 2.15 -2.03 0.19
N VAL A 96 2.39 -2.90 1.17
CA VAL A 96 1.28 -3.49 1.92
C VAL A 96 0.58 -2.41 2.73
N ASN A 97 -0.74 -2.47 2.81
CA ASN A 97 -1.48 -1.67 3.78
C ASN A 97 -1.43 -2.38 5.13
N LEU A 98 -0.80 -1.75 6.13
CA LEU A 98 -0.69 -2.30 7.49
C LEU A 98 -2.04 -2.32 8.24
N HIS A 99 -3.06 -1.69 7.66
CA HIS A 99 -4.45 -1.68 8.14
C HIS A 99 -5.40 -2.17 7.06
N PRO A 100 -5.35 -3.48 6.68
CA PRO A 100 -6.14 -4.00 5.57
C PRO A 100 -7.63 -3.73 5.72
N GLY A 101 -8.25 -3.22 4.65
CA GLY A 101 -9.67 -2.90 4.61
C GLY A 101 -10.04 -1.53 5.17
N CYS A 102 -9.12 -0.78 5.74
CA CYS A 102 -9.35 0.61 6.13
C CYS A 102 -9.19 1.53 4.91
N SER A 103 -10.19 2.36 4.67
CA SER A 103 -10.11 3.45 3.70
C SER A 103 -9.79 4.75 4.42
N HIS A 104 -8.55 5.12 4.45
CA HIS A 104 -8.08 6.43 4.92
C HIS A 104 -7.25 7.12 3.85
N ASP A 105 -7.12 8.43 3.97
CA ASP A 105 -6.29 9.19 3.06
C ASP A 105 -4.82 8.88 3.33
N CYS A 106 -4.06 8.60 2.29
CA CYS A 106 -2.65 8.26 2.40
C CYS A 106 -1.79 9.41 1.88
N ILE A 107 -0.82 9.82 2.69
CA ILE A 107 0.21 10.78 2.29
C ILE A 107 1.54 10.03 2.31
N PHE A 108 2.25 10.03 1.19
CA PHE A 108 3.56 9.39 1.07
C PHE A 108 4.65 10.41 0.74
N LEU A 109 5.74 10.35 1.48
CA LEU A 109 6.97 11.07 1.15
C LEU A 109 7.89 10.08 0.43
N VAL A 110 8.08 10.29 -0.87
CA VAL A 110 8.81 9.36 -1.74
C VAL A 110 10.19 9.91 -2.05
N CYS A 111 11.23 9.17 -1.68
CA CYS A 111 12.60 9.52 -1.99
C CYS A 111 12.93 9.15 -3.44
N GLU A 112 13.33 10.13 -4.24
CA GLU A 112 13.70 9.91 -5.64
C GLU A 112 15.06 9.21 -5.81
N GLU A 113 15.91 9.25 -4.78
CA GLU A 113 17.23 8.61 -4.83
C GLU A 113 17.18 7.13 -4.43
N CYS A 114 16.65 6.82 -3.24
CA CYS A 114 16.64 5.43 -2.74
C CYS A 114 15.31 4.69 -2.94
N GLY A 115 14.26 5.36 -3.41
CA GLY A 115 12.96 4.77 -3.65
C GLY A 115 12.13 4.46 -2.39
N ASP A 116 12.63 4.86 -1.21
CA ASP A 116 11.88 4.69 0.04
C ASP A 116 10.63 5.57 0.07
N ALA A 117 9.57 5.09 0.71
CA ALA A 117 8.32 5.82 0.84
C ALA A 117 7.84 5.78 2.30
N ALA A 118 7.86 6.93 2.94
CA ALA A 118 7.34 7.10 4.28
C ALA A 118 5.87 7.46 4.25
N HIS A 119 5.04 6.68 4.93
CA HIS A 119 3.64 7.00 5.15
C HIS A 119 3.50 8.04 6.25
N VAL A 120 2.76 9.10 5.97
CA VAL A 120 2.42 10.16 6.92
C VAL A 120 0.92 10.17 7.10
N ASP A 121 0.48 10.07 8.34
CA ASP A 121 -0.91 10.20 8.72
C ASP A 121 -1.11 11.51 9.49
N ASP A 122 -1.82 12.46 8.88
CA ASP A 122 -2.16 13.74 9.49
C ASP A 122 -3.61 14.10 9.15
N ALA A 123 -4.46 14.00 10.16
CA ALA A 123 -5.89 14.25 10.01
C ALA A 123 -6.22 15.69 9.54
N LYS A 124 -5.41 16.69 9.94
CA LYS A 124 -5.63 18.09 9.55
C LYS A 124 -5.30 18.29 8.07
N VAL A 125 -4.20 17.72 7.62
CA VAL A 125 -3.79 17.77 6.21
C VAL A 125 -4.82 17.07 5.34
N SER A 126 -5.22 15.85 5.70
CA SER A 126 -6.25 15.08 4.99
C SER A 126 -7.57 15.85 4.90
N GLN A 127 -7.99 16.47 5.99
CA GLN A 127 -9.21 17.28 6.04
C GLN A 127 -9.11 18.52 5.14
N SER A 128 -7.95 19.18 5.11
CA SER A 128 -7.69 20.34 4.25
C SER A 128 -7.73 19.95 2.76
N VAL A 129 -7.15 18.82 2.41
CA VAL A 129 -7.18 18.28 1.04
C VAL A 129 -8.61 17.95 0.62
N ARG A 130 -9.38 17.26 1.46
CA ARG A 130 -10.78 16.95 1.19
C ARG A 130 -11.62 18.21 1.01
N ALA A 131 -11.41 19.23 1.83
CA ALA A 131 -12.10 20.52 1.71
C ALA A 131 -11.74 21.24 0.39
N LEU A 132 -10.48 21.18 -0.03
CA LEU A 132 -10.04 21.72 -1.31
C LEU A 132 -10.70 21.01 -2.49
N ILE A 133 -10.73 19.68 -2.46
CA ILE A 133 -11.36 18.84 -3.48
C ILE A 133 -12.85 19.15 -3.59
N GLY A 134 -13.55 19.22 -2.44
CA GLY A 134 -14.99 19.52 -2.37
C GLY A 134 -15.36 20.89 -2.95
N ARG A 135 -14.51 21.91 -2.72
CA ARG A 135 -14.72 23.25 -3.30
C ARG A 135 -14.60 23.28 -4.83
N ARG A 136 -14.00 22.26 -5.44
CA ARG A 136 -13.85 22.12 -6.88
C ARG A 136 -14.89 21.17 -7.49
N GLU A 137 -15.90 20.76 -6.72
CA GLU A 137 -16.92 19.79 -7.15
C GLU A 137 -16.29 18.48 -7.69
N PHE A 138 -15.07 18.17 -7.22
CA PHE A 138 -14.33 16.99 -7.62
C PHE A 138 -14.59 15.84 -6.65
N LYS A 139 -15.01 14.69 -7.16
CA LYS A 139 -15.25 13.49 -6.37
C LYS A 139 -13.99 12.62 -6.37
N SER A 140 -13.34 12.51 -5.22
CA SER A 140 -12.25 11.57 -5.02
C SER A 140 -12.77 10.30 -4.35
N GLU A 141 -12.36 9.14 -4.85
CA GLU A 141 -12.72 7.85 -4.26
C GLU A 141 -11.76 7.45 -3.14
N ALA A 142 -10.47 7.68 -3.33
CA ALA A 142 -9.44 7.42 -2.33
C ALA A 142 -8.25 8.38 -2.56
N PRO A 143 -8.18 9.51 -1.84
CA PRO A 143 -7.08 10.44 -2.04
C PRO A 143 -5.76 9.83 -1.58
N VAL A 144 -4.83 9.75 -2.52
CA VAL A 144 -3.43 9.41 -2.27
C VAL A 144 -2.58 10.59 -2.70
N LEU A 145 -1.77 11.10 -1.80
CA LEU A 145 -0.83 12.20 -2.06
C LEU A 145 0.59 11.66 -2.05
N GLU A 146 1.33 11.96 -3.09
CA GLU A 146 2.76 11.69 -3.14
C GLU A 146 3.54 12.99 -3.20
N ILE A 147 4.44 13.16 -2.26
CA ILE A 147 5.40 14.26 -2.24
C ILE A 147 6.78 13.67 -2.50
N ARG A 148 7.37 14.07 -3.62
CA ARG A 148 8.68 13.57 -4.05
C ARG A 148 9.79 14.50 -3.62
N GLY A 149 10.93 13.93 -3.22
CA GLY A 149 12.09 14.67 -2.78
C GLY A 149 13.21 13.74 -2.35
N LEU A 150 14.02 14.17 -1.40
CA LEU A 150 15.09 13.37 -0.84
C LEU A 150 14.81 13.08 0.64
N CYS A 151 15.03 11.86 1.08
CA CYS A 151 14.96 11.52 2.49
C CYS A 151 16.20 12.04 3.23
N ARG A 152 16.13 12.05 4.55
CA ARG A 152 17.24 12.55 5.40
C ARG A 152 18.59 11.85 5.19
N HIS A 153 18.58 10.64 4.60
CA HIS A 153 19.81 9.88 4.33
C HIS A 153 20.40 10.17 2.94
N CYS A 154 19.57 10.73 2.03
CA CYS A 154 19.95 11.03 0.66
C CYS A 154 20.09 12.55 0.40
N ALA A 155 19.58 13.36 1.32
CA ALA A 155 19.66 14.83 1.23
C ALA A 155 21.06 15.37 1.55
#